data_c2a39fc501acdc0d4d26c1e774a60b0b
#
_entry.id   c2a39fc501acdc0d4d26c1e774a60b0b
#
_cell.length_a   1.000
_cell.length_b   1.000
_cell.length_c   1.000
_cell.angle_alpha   90.00
_cell.angle_beta   90.00
_cell.angle_gamma   90.00
#
_symmetry.space_group_name_H-M   'P 1'
#
loop_
_entity.id
_entity.type
_entity.pdbx_description
1 polymer ?
#
loop_
_entity_poly.entity_id
_entity_poly.type
_entity_poly.pdbx_seq_one_letter_code
_entity_poly.pdbx_strand_id
1 'polypeptide(L)'
;GRKEVNDRNRLTVNGKGSYDLIVPKFLKLIAQRDKNKDYYVRGTFTHENLDFSQDVLSIADLGVDSISVEPVTADDSDPYALREEDLPTIYAEYEKLAKIMLQRKDFNFFHFNVDLTQGPCVIKRMRGCGAGCEYVAVTPDGDIYPCHQFVGKEEYRMGSILTDEFNMDIANP
;
A
#
# COMPACT_ATOMS: atom_id res chain seq x y z
N GLY A 1 0.28 10.89 -1.24
CA GLY A 1 1.30 11.75 -0.69
C GLY A 1 1.31 13.14 -1.31
N ARG A 2 2.42 13.82 -1.21
CA ARG A 2 2.63 15.13 -1.81
C ARG A 2 2.47 15.10 -3.33
N LYS A 3 2.08 16.24 -3.89
CA LYS A 3 1.80 16.36 -5.33
C LYS A 3 3.02 16.00 -6.19
N GLU A 4 4.20 16.52 -5.85
CA GLU A 4 5.43 16.29 -6.60
C GLU A 4 5.87 14.82 -6.57
N VAL A 5 5.67 14.11 -5.45
CA VAL A 5 5.96 12.68 -5.33
C VAL A 5 4.97 11.86 -6.15
N ASN A 6 3.67 12.17 -6.05
CA ASN A 6 2.64 11.51 -6.85
C ASN A 6 2.90 11.71 -8.34
N ASP A 7 3.12 12.95 -8.77
CA ASP A 7 3.21 13.31 -10.19
C ASP A 7 4.51 12.84 -10.86
N ARG A 8 5.56 12.53 -10.08
CA ARG A 8 6.76 11.85 -10.57
C ARG A 8 6.47 10.39 -10.95
N ASN A 9 5.71 9.68 -10.11
CA ASN A 9 5.52 8.23 -10.21
C ASN A 9 4.22 7.83 -10.91
N ARG A 10 3.24 8.74 -11.04
CA ARG A 10 1.89 8.44 -11.55
C ARG A 10 1.51 9.45 -12.62
N LEU A 11 2.04 9.21 -13.80
CA LEU A 11 1.72 10.03 -14.96
C LEU A 11 0.43 9.57 -15.63
N THR A 12 -0.28 10.50 -16.22
CA THR A 12 -1.38 10.23 -17.16
C THR A 12 -0.81 9.76 -18.50
N VAL A 13 -1.67 9.21 -19.37
CA VAL A 13 -1.29 8.80 -20.73
C VAL A 13 -0.60 9.94 -21.52
N ASN A 14 -0.94 11.19 -21.21
CA ASN A 14 -0.36 12.37 -21.84
C ASN A 14 0.95 12.87 -21.17
N GLY A 15 1.54 12.07 -20.28
CA GLY A 15 2.78 12.41 -19.58
C GLY A 15 2.65 13.52 -18.52
N LYS A 16 1.42 13.92 -18.15
CA LYS A 16 1.18 14.92 -17.09
C LYS A 16 0.95 14.22 -15.75
N GLY A 17 1.24 14.92 -14.65
CA GLY A 17 0.91 14.44 -13.32
C GLY A 17 -0.59 14.16 -13.13
N SER A 18 -0.90 13.20 -12.27
CA SER A 18 -2.28 12.76 -12.03
C SER A 18 -2.88 13.30 -10.73
N TYR A 19 -2.11 13.96 -9.87
CA TYR A 19 -2.55 14.41 -8.55
C TYR A 19 -3.83 15.26 -8.59
N ASP A 20 -3.84 16.30 -9.40
CA ASP A 20 -4.97 17.23 -9.50
C ASP A 20 -6.24 16.58 -10.09
N LEU A 21 -6.08 15.44 -10.77
CA LEU A 21 -7.19 14.65 -11.30
C LEU A 21 -7.79 13.69 -10.27
N ILE A 22 -6.94 13.12 -9.40
CA ILE A 22 -7.38 12.05 -8.47
C ILE A 22 -7.83 12.59 -7.13
N VAL A 23 -7.13 13.59 -6.56
CA VAL A 23 -7.40 14.12 -5.21
C VAL A 23 -8.84 14.62 -5.05
N PRO A 24 -9.40 15.45 -5.92
CA PRO A 24 -10.79 15.90 -5.78
C PRO A 24 -11.80 14.73 -5.82
N LYS A 25 -11.49 13.66 -6.58
CA LYS A 25 -12.37 12.49 -6.72
C LYS A 25 -12.39 11.65 -5.45
N PHE A 26 -11.23 11.34 -4.88
CA PHE A 26 -11.23 10.55 -3.64
C PHE A 26 -11.75 11.36 -2.44
N LEU A 27 -11.50 12.66 -2.35
CA LEU A 27 -12.10 13.51 -1.32
C LEU A 27 -13.62 13.54 -1.43
N LYS A 28 -14.17 13.63 -2.65
CA LYS A 28 -15.60 13.52 -2.87
C LYS A 28 -16.14 12.15 -2.44
N LEU A 29 -15.42 11.07 -2.74
CA LEU A 29 -15.80 9.71 -2.31
C LEU A 29 -15.83 9.62 -0.77
N ILE A 30 -14.79 10.11 -0.09
CA ILE A 30 -14.72 10.12 1.37
C ILE A 30 -15.90 10.91 1.98
N ALA A 31 -16.23 12.06 1.42
CA ALA A 31 -17.33 12.89 1.92
C ALA A 31 -18.71 12.24 1.73
N GLN A 32 -18.89 11.38 0.73
CA GLN A 32 -20.15 10.74 0.39
C GLN A 32 -20.31 9.32 0.95
N ARG A 33 -19.24 8.72 1.47
CA ARG A 33 -19.29 7.35 2.00
C ARG A 33 -20.13 7.23 3.26
N ASP A 34 -20.59 6.03 3.54
CA ASP A 34 -21.21 5.69 4.82
C ASP A 34 -20.15 5.79 5.95
N LYS A 35 -20.42 6.66 6.92
CA LYS A 35 -19.51 6.92 8.05
C LYS A 35 -19.28 5.72 8.97
N ASN A 36 -20.15 4.70 8.88
CA ASN A 36 -20.01 3.45 9.64
C ASN A 36 -19.10 2.44 8.96
N LYS A 37 -18.53 2.77 7.79
CA LYS A 37 -17.61 1.89 7.06
C LYS A 37 -16.20 2.46 7.08
N ASP A 38 -15.25 1.60 7.42
CA ASP A 38 -13.83 1.94 7.41
C ASP A 38 -13.32 2.23 6.00
N TYR A 39 -12.27 3.02 5.93
CA TYR A 39 -11.50 3.26 4.72
C TYR A 39 -10.06 3.62 5.07
N TYR A 40 -9.19 3.50 4.09
CA TYR A 40 -7.83 4.02 4.15
C TYR A 40 -7.47 4.69 2.83
N VAL A 41 -6.87 5.87 2.91
CA VAL A 41 -6.13 6.43 1.79
C VAL A 41 -4.72 5.85 1.85
N ARG A 42 -4.33 5.11 0.81
CA ARG A 42 -3.03 4.43 0.75
C ARG A 42 -2.04 5.19 -0.12
N GLY A 43 -0.81 5.20 0.33
CA GLY A 43 0.36 5.62 -0.42
C GLY A 43 1.46 4.57 -0.37
N THR A 44 2.53 4.82 -1.09
CA THR A 44 3.73 3.97 -1.08
C THR A 44 4.95 4.88 -1.03
N PHE A 45 5.91 4.56 -0.17
CA PHE A 45 7.21 5.21 -0.18
C PHE A 45 8.27 4.28 -0.78
N THR A 46 9.30 4.88 -1.35
CA THR A 46 10.36 4.24 -2.11
C THR A 46 11.71 4.79 -1.67
N HIS A 47 12.80 4.26 -2.19
CA HIS A 47 14.13 4.86 -2.04
C HIS A 47 14.17 6.37 -2.41
N GLU A 48 13.32 6.80 -3.35
CA GLU A 48 13.29 8.19 -3.84
C GLU A 48 12.50 9.17 -2.95
N ASN A 49 11.70 8.68 -1.99
CA ASN A 49 10.91 9.51 -1.07
C ASN A 49 10.90 8.93 0.35
N LEU A 50 12.08 8.76 0.92
CA LEU A 50 12.26 8.24 2.28
C LEU A 50 11.65 9.14 3.35
N ASP A 51 11.46 10.43 3.06
CA ASP A 51 10.78 11.42 3.91
C ASP A 51 9.24 11.25 3.94
N PHE A 52 8.78 10.01 3.91
CA PHE A 52 7.37 9.63 3.77
C PHE A 52 6.45 10.18 4.87
N SER A 53 6.99 10.58 6.03
CA SER A 53 6.20 11.24 7.06
C SER A 53 5.53 12.53 6.53
N GLN A 54 6.20 13.24 5.61
CA GLN A 54 5.63 14.41 4.96
C GLN A 54 4.49 14.04 3.99
N ASP A 55 4.56 12.86 3.37
CA ASP A 55 3.49 12.35 2.52
C ASP A 55 2.25 11.98 3.35
N VAL A 56 2.45 11.36 4.52
CA VAL A 56 1.37 11.08 5.48
C VAL A 56 0.70 12.38 5.94
N LEU A 57 1.50 13.37 6.35
CA LEU A 57 0.98 14.66 6.81
C LEU A 57 0.26 15.42 5.70
N SER A 58 0.78 15.38 4.48
CA SER A 58 0.12 15.98 3.31
C SER A 58 -1.27 15.39 3.06
N ILE A 59 -1.42 14.07 3.25
CA ILE A 59 -2.73 13.40 3.13
C ILE A 59 -3.64 13.80 4.29
N ALA A 60 -3.12 13.86 5.52
CA ALA A 60 -3.89 14.28 6.71
C ALA A 60 -4.40 15.73 6.56
N ASP A 61 -3.57 16.62 6.04
CA ASP A 61 -3.91 18.04 5.82
C ASP A 61 -5.01 18.24 4.76
N LEU A 62 -5.31 17.22 3.94
CA LEU A 62 -6.48 17.19 3.07
C LEU A 62 -7.79 16.83 3.82
N GLY A 63 -7.72 16.58 5.12
CA GLY A 63 -8.87 16.14 5.93
C GLY A 63 -9.13 14.63 5.89
N VAL A 64 -8.13 13.83 5.53
CA VAL A 64 -8.20 12.36 5.56
C VAL A 64 -7.83 11.90 6.97
N ASP A 65 -8.71 11.11 7.59
CA ASP A 65 -8.54 10.61 8.98
C ASP A 65 -7.95 9.21 9.08
N SER A 66 -7.85 8.48 7.96
CA SER A 66 -7.36 7.08 7.95
C SER A 66 -6.35 6.88 6.82
N ILE A 67 -5.08 6.73 7.19
CA ILE A 67 -3.94 6.77 6.27
C ILE A 67 -3.06 5.54 6.43
N SER A 68 -2.63 4.98 5.30
CA SER A 68 -1.67 3.89 5.22
C SER A 68 -0.63 4.21 4.14
N VAL A 69 0.63 4.39 4.52
CA VAL A 69 1.74 4.59 3.57
C VAL A 69 2.74 3.45 3.77
N GLU A 70 2.79 2.56 2.79
CA GLU A 70 3.52 1.31 2.86
C GLU A 70 4.90 1.42 2.19
N PRO A 71 5.90 0.64 2.63
CA PRO A 71 7.13 0.49 1.87
C PRO A 71 6.85 -0.17 0.52
N VAL A 72 7.57 0.23 -0.51
CA VAL A 72 7.50 -0.44 -1.81
C VAL A 72 8.04 -1.87 -1.70
N THR A 73 7.37 -2.80 -2.35
CA THR A 73 7.92 -4.13 -2.63
C THR A 73 8.36 -4.14 -4.10
N ALA A 74 9.66 -4.28 -4.32
CA ALA A 74 10.28 -4.20 -5.64
C ALA A 74 11.49 -5.15 -5.68
N ASP A 75 11.93 -5.51 -6.89
CA ASP A 75 13.18 -6.26 -7.06
C ASP A 75 14.37 -5.33 -6.77
N ASP A 76 15.47 -5.88 -6.22
CA ASP A 76 16.65 -5.11 -5.84
C ASP A 76 17.28 -4.32 -7.01
N SER A 77 17.01 -4.74 -8.24
CA SER A 77 17.45 -4.06 -9.46
C SER A 77 16.64 -2.81 -9.80
N ASP A 78 15.47 -2.63 -9.19
CA ASP A 78 14.63 -1.48 -9.46
C ASP A 78 15.21 -0.21 -8.81
N PRO A 79 15.24 0.93 -9.51
CA PRO A 79 15.83 2.16 -8.99
C PRO A 79 15.08 2.74 -7.79
N TYR A 80 13.83 2.38 -7.60
CA TYR A 80 12.98 2.80 -6.49
C TYR A 80 12.94 1.79 -5.34
N ALA A 81 13.60 0.63 -5.46
CA ALA A 81 13.67 -0.38 -4.40
C ALA A 81 14.33 0.20 -3.14
N LEU A 82 13.76 -0.16 -1.99
CA LEU A 82 14.37 0.16 -0.70
C LEU A 82 15.63 -0.67 -0.48
N ARG A 83 16.64 -0.06 0.12
CA ARG A 83 17.94 -0.65 0.37
C ARG A 83 18.25 -0.68 1.85
N GLU A 84 19.22 -1.51 2.25
CA GLU A 84 19.66 -1.59 3.65
C GLU A 84 20.15 -0.23 4.17
N GLU A 85 20.81 0.56 3.34
CA GLU A 85 21.28 1.91 3.65
C GLU A 85 20.17 2.91 3.94
N ASP A 86 18.92 2.64 3.54
CA ASP A 86 17.74 3.48 3.78
C ASP A 86 17.15 3.28 5.18
N LEU A 87 17.41 2.14 5.82
CA LEU A 87 16.77 1.75 7.08
C LEU A 87 16.95 2.79 8.19
N PRO A 88 18.13 3.40 8.42
CA PRO A 88 18.27 4.43 9.43
C PRO A 88 17.34 5.64 9.20
N THR A 89 17.19 6.05 7.94
CA THR A 89 16.29 7.16 7.56
C THR A 89 14.83 6.77 7.77
N ILE A 90 14.46 5.55 7.37
CA ILE A 90 13.10 5.01 7.55
C ILE A 90 12.74 4.99 9.04
N TYR A 91 13.61 4.48 9.90
CA TYR A 91 13.36 4.46 11.35
C TYR A 91 13.20 5.88 11.91
N ALA A 92 14.04 6.82 11.51
CA ALA A 92 13.95 8.21 11.94
C ALA A 92 12.62 8.86 11.50
N GLU A 93 12.13 8.55 10.30
CA GLU A 93 10.85 9.06 9.81
C GLU A 93 9.64 8.45 10.55
N TYR A 94 9.68 7.17 10.89
CA TYR A 94 8.66 6.56 11.78
C TYR A 94 8.66 7.21 13.16
N GLU A 95 9.83 7.41 13.76
CA GLU A 95 9.96 8.07 15.07
C GLU A 95 9.43 9.51 15.03
N LYS A 96 9.77 10.26 13.99
CA LYS A 96 9.27 11.62 13.75
C LYS A 96 7.75 11.64 13.63
N LEU A 97 7.17 10.74 12.82
CA LEU A 97 5.72 10.64 12.65
C LEU A 97 5.03 10.28 13.97
N ALA A 98 5.58 9.33 14.73
CA ALA A 98 5.05 8.96 16.06
C ALA A 98 5.03 10.17 17.02
N LYS A 99 6.10 10.97 17.08
CA LYS A 99 6.16 12.19 17.90
C LYS A 99 5.10 13.22 17.50
N ILE A 100 4.87 13.39 16.18
CA ILE A 100 3.83 14.29 15.68
C ILE A 100 2.44 13.79 16.08
N MET A 101 2.19 12.49 15.99
CA MET A 101 0.90 11.88 16.33
C MET A 101 0.60 11.89 17.84
N LEU A 102 1.58 12.10 18.70
CA LEU A 102 1.31 12.38 20.12
C LEU A 102 0.52 13.69 20.30
N GLN A 103 0.71 14.65 19.42
CA GLN A 103 0.08 15.98 19.46
C GLN A 103 -1.12 16.10 18.51
N ARG A 104 -1.05 15.50 17.31
CA ARG A 104 -2.13 15.46 16.33
C ARG A 104 -3.00 14.22 16.52
N LYS A 105 -4.30 14.42 16.72
CA LYS A 105 -5.31 13.35 16.93
C LYS A 105 -6.38 13.33 15.84
N ASP A 106 -6.19 14.12 14.81
CA ASP A 106 -7.12 14.30 13.70
C ASP A 106 -7.02 13.22 12.62
N PHE A 107 -5.97 12.39 12.66
CA PHE A 107 -5.80 11.25 11.76
C PHE A 107 -5.21 10.04 12.46
N ASN A 108 -5.42 8.88 11.85
CA ASN A 108 -4.90 7.58 12.26
C ASN A 108 -3.94 7.04 11.20
N PHE A 109 -2.77 6.58 11.62
CA PHE A 109 -1.80 5.94 10.74
C PHE A 109 -1.78 4.43 10.99
N PHE A 110 -2.08 3.66 9.96
CA PHE A 110 -2.32 2.22 10.03
C PHE A 110 -1.20 1.43 10.73
N HIS A 111 0.06 1.76 10.48
CA HIS A 111 1.21 1.06 11.07
C HIS A 111 1.32 1.20 12.59
N PHE A 112 0.66 2.20 13.17
CA PHE A 112 0.64 2.39 14.63
C PHE A 112 -0.58 1.79 15.31
N ASN A 113 -1.48 1.17 14.55
CA ASN A 113 -2.64 0.44 15.07
C ASN A 113 -2.24 -0.97 15.52
N VAL A 114 -1.36 -1.06 16.49
CA VAL A 114 -0.94 -2.34 17.07
C VAL A 114 -1.65 -2.55 18.40
N ASP A 115 -2.46 -3.60 18.49
CA ASP A 115 -3.02 -4.04 19.76
C ASP A 115 -1.94 -4.83 20.54
N LEU A 116 -1.35 -4.20 21.53
CA LEU A 116 -0.32 -4.80 22.37
C LEU A 116 -0.91 -5.72 23.46
N THR A 117 -2.23 -5.74 23.65
CA THR A 117 -2.89 -6.48 24.74
C THR A 117 -3.14 -7.95 24.38
N GLN A 118 -3.27 -8.28 23.09
CA GLN A 118 -3.63 -9.62 22.62
C GLN A 118 -2.42 -10.46 22.13
N GLY A 119 -1.23 -9.90 22.15
CA GLY A 119 -0.03 -10.57 21.64
C GLY A 119 -0.03 -10.74 20.10
N PRO A 120 0.95 -11.44 19.55
CA PRO A 120 1.08 -11.59 18.09
C PRO A 120 0.02 -12.55 17.53
N CYS A 121 -0.59 -12.17 16.41
CA CYS A 121 -1.55 -13.01 15.71
C CYS A 121 -0.87 -14.27 15.16
N VAL A 122 -1.17 -15.44 15.75
CA VAL A 122 -0.60 -16.74 15.36
C VAL A 122 -0.98 -17.09 13.92
N ILE A 123 -2.21 -16.81 13.48
CA ILE A 123 -2.70 -17.10 12.13
C ILE A 123 -1.87 -16.31 11.08
N LYS A 124 -1.60 -15.03 11.31
CA LYS A 124 -0.75 -14.23 10.41
C LYS A 124 0.70 -14.74 10.36
N ARG A 125 1.20 -15.32 11.44
CA ARG A 125 2.54 -15.94 11.45
C ARG A 125 2.58 -17.22 10.62
N MET A 126 1.50 -17.98 10.58
CA MET A 126 1.42 -19.25 9.84
C MET A 126 1.08 -19.07 8.37
N ARG A 127 0.27 -18.05 8.02
CA ARG A 127 -0.27 -17.86 6.67
C ARG A 127 0.21 -16.58 5.97
N GLY A 128 1.03 -15.77 6.65
CA GLY A 128 1.46 -14.49 6.11
C GLY A 128 0.28 -13.55 5.84
N CYS A 129 0.25 -12.96 4.65
CA CYS A 129 -0.80 -12.04 4.22
C CYS A 129 -2.04 -12.72 3.63
N GLY A 130 -2.02 -14.05 3.48
CA GLY A 130 -3.12 -14.83 2.88
C GLY A 130 -3.18 -14.80 1.34
N ALA A 131 -2.16 -14.27 0.67
CA ALA A 131 -2.08 -14.24 -0.79
C ALA A 131 -2.19 -15.66 -1.37
N GLY A 132 -3.05 -15.83 -2.37
CA GLY A 132 -3.33 -17.13 -3.00
C GLY A 132 -4.31 -18.04 -2.23
N CYS A 133 -4.54 -17.77 -0.94
CA CYS A 133 -5.45 -18.57 -0.10
C CYS A 133 -6.70 -17.82 0.33
N GLU A 134 -6.54 -16.57 0.80
CA GLU A 134 -7.64 -15.74 1.28
C GLU A 134 -8.12 -14.75 0.20
N TYR A 135 -7.27 -14.45 -0.76
CA TYR A 135 -7.56 -13.64 -1.94
C TYR A 135 -6.61 -14.00 -3.08
N VAL A 136 -6.99 -13.63 -4.29
CA VAL A 136 -6.20 -13.77 -5.51
C VAL A 136 -6.29 -12.49 -6.34
N ALA A 137 -5.37 -12.31 -7.27
CA ALA A 137 -5.47 -11.30 -8.31
C ALA A 137 -5.93 -11.97 -9.62
N VAL A 138 -6.89 -11.34 -10.30
CA VAL A 138 -7.35 -11.77 -11.62
C VAL A 138 -7.02 -10.68 -12.62
N THR A 139 -6.33 -11.04 -13.70
CA THR A 139 -5.98 -10.12 -14.78
C THR A 139 -7.15 -9.86 -15.71
N PRO A 140 -7.12 -8.81 -16.56
CA PRO A 140 -8.12 -8.60 -17.60
C PRO A 140 -8.27 -9.78 -18.56
N ASP A 141 -7.21 -10.56 -18.77
CA ASP A 141 -7.19 -11.75 -19.64
C ASP A 141 -7.71 -13.01 -18.92
N GLY A 142 -8.08 -12.89 -17.65
CA GLY A 142 -8.64 -13.96 -16.85
C GLY A 142 -7.63 -14.81 -16.09
N ASP A 143 -6.34 -14.54 -16.18
CA ASP A 143 -5.31 -15.28 -15.45
C ASP A 143 -5.36 -14.99 -13.95
N ILE A 144 -5.10 -16.03 -13.15
CA ILE A 144 -5.16 -16.00 -11.69
C ILE A 144 -3.73 -16.06 -11.13
N TYR A 145 -3.43 -15.13 -10.21
CA TYR A 145 -2.16 -15.06 -9.47
C TYR A 145 -2.40 -14.95 -7.97
N PRO A 146 -1.43 -15.35 -7.10
CA PRO A 146 -1.58 -15.24 -5.64
C PRO A 146 -1.91 -13.81 -5.18
N CYS A 147 -1.26 -12.81 -5.76
CA CYS A 147 -1.61 -11.39 -5.57
C CYS A 147 -1.12 -10.56 -6.76
N HIS A 148 -1.46 -9.27 -6.77
CA HIS A 148 -1.11 -8.35 -7.85
C HIS A 148 0.41 -8.18 -8.08
N GLN A 149 1.24 -8.44 -7.06
CA GLN A 149 2.70 -8.36 -7.18
C GLN A 149 3.31 -9.49 -8.03
N PHE A 150 2.58 -10.58 -8.20
CA PHE A 150 3.01 -11.73 -9.00
C PHE A 150 2.47 -11.71 -10.43
N VAL A 151 1.61 -10.75 -10.76
CA VAL A 151 1.03 -10.65 -12.11
C VAL A 151 2.14 -10.49 -13.15
N GLY A 152 2.09 -11.37 -14.18
CA GLY A 152 3.08 -11.40 -15.26
C GLY A 152 4.31 -12.27 -15.00
N LYS A 153 4.44 -12.87 -13.81
CA LYS A 153 5.45 -13.89 -13.49
C LYS A 153 4.83 -15.27 -13.70
N GLU A 154 5.15 -15.93 -14.81
CA GLU A 154 4.50 -17.17 -15.25
C GLU A 154 4.59 -18.30 -14.22
N GLU A 155 5.70 -18.37 -13.47
CA GLU A 155 5.91 -19.34 -12.41
C GLU A 155 4.92 -19.24 -11.25
N TYR A 156 4.23 -18.10 -11.11
CA TYR A 156 3.19 -17.85 -10.09
C TYR A 156 1.78 -17.88 -10.66
N ARG A 157 1.60 -18.21 -11.94
CA ARG A 157 0.28 -18.29 -12.54
C ARG A 157 -0.46 -19.53 -12.00
N MET A 158 -1.54 -19.31 -11.27
CA MET A 158 -2.33 -20.35 -10.62
C MET A 158 -3.36 -21.00 -11.56
N GLY A 159 -3.68 -20.36 -12.68
CA GLY A 159 -4.69 -20.81 -13.63
C GLY A 159 -5.43 -19.69 -14.31
N SER A 160 -6.66 -19.94 -14.74
CA SER A 160 -7.50 -18.91 -15.37
C SER A 160 -8.98 -19.10 -15.01
N ILE A 161 -9.71 -17.97 -14.87
CA ILE A 161 -11.18 -18.01 -14.71
C ILE A 161 -11.90 -18.41 -15.99
N LEU A 162 -11.20 -18.46 -17.14
CA LEU A 162 -11.75 -18.85 -18.44
C LEU A 162 -11.59 -20.34 -18.74
N THR A 163 -10.85 -21.07 -17.89
CA THR A 163 -10.62 -22.52 -17.99
C THR A 163 -10.86 -23.16 -16.64
N ASP A 164 -10.99 -24.49 -16.58
CA ASP A 164 -11.11 -25.23 -15.33
C ASP A 164 -9.74 -25.51 -14.67
N GLU A 165 -8.68 -24.89 -15.15
CA GLU A 165 -7.33 -25.03 -14.63
C GLU A 165 -7.14 -24.11 -13.42
N PHE A 166 -6.92 -24.72 -12.25
CA PHE A 166 -6.59 -23.98 -11.04
C PHE A 166 -5.64 -24.80 -10.16
N ASN A 167 -4.45 -24.28 -9.91
CA ASN A 167 -3.42 -24.94 -9.11
C ASN A 167 -3.16 -24.14 -7.81
N MET A 168 -3.63 -24.70 -6.69
CA MET A 168 -3.42 -24.13 -5.34
C MET A 168 -2.02 -24.36 -4.80
N ASP A 169 -1.26 -25.33 -5.33
CA ASP A 169 0.08 -25.68 -4.82
C ASP A 169 1.09 -24.54 -5.03
N ILE A 170 0.83 -23.68 -6.02
CA ILE A 170 1.64 -22.48 -6.28
C ILE A 170 1.57 -21.46 -5.12
N ALA A 171 0.46 -21.42 -4.41
CA ALA A 171 0.28 -20.51 -3.27
C ALA A 171 0.80 -21.09 -1.94
N ASN A 172 1.00 -22.41 -1.88
CA ASN A 172 1.48 -23.15 -0.70
C ASN A 172 2.64 -24.05 -1.10
N PRO A 173 3.83 -23.53 -1.40
CA PRO A 173 5.01 -24.33 -1.73
C PRO A 173 5.52 -25.14 -0.54
#